data_1c9d4db30e323932ae336e8854621f89
#
_entry.id   1c9d4db30e323932ae336e8854621f89
#
_cell.length_a   1.000
_cell.length_b   1.000
_cell.length_c   1.000
_cell.angle_alpha   90.00
_cell.angle_beta   90.00
_cell.angle_gamma   90.00
#
_symmetry.space_group_name_H-M   'P 1'
#
loop_
_entity.id
_entity.type
_entity.pdbx_description
1 polymer ?
#
loop_
_entity_poly.entity_id
_entity_poly.type
_entity_poly.pdbx_seq_one_letter_code
_entity_poly.pdbx_strand_id
1 'polypeptide(L)'
;NDEQTEAFLSVAGKTVPVSWTHYDGTSKQINYSIPNANQCKGCHLRGDKLMPIGPTARQHNGAHEFSKNKNQLIAWQERGVLADLPEINKVAALVNYDDATAALNLRARAWLEINCAHCHRADGPAKNSGLYLLASETNLSKLGVGKAPVAAGKGSGGRQYGIVPGQP
;
A
#
# COMPACT_ATOMS: atom_id res chain seq x y z
N ASN A 1 1.19 -2.47 26.16
CA ASN A 1 0.99 -3.45 27.25
C ASN A 1 -0.03 -4.52 26.82
N ASP A 2 -0.16 -5.58 27.61
CA ASP A 2 -1.05 -6.71 27.30
C ASP A 2 -2.54 -6.30 27.34
N GLU A 3 -2.88 -5.28 28.08
CA GLU A 3 -4.23 -4.71 28.18
C GLU A 3 -4.58 -3.80 26.98
N GLN A 4 -3.63 -3.54 26.10
CA GLN A 4 -3.78 -2.67 24.91
C GLN A 4 -4.25 -1.23 25.25
N THR A 5 -3.92 -0.75 26.46
CA THR A 5 -4.26 0.60 26.92
C THR A 5 -3.12 1.60 26.70
N GLU A 6 -1.89 1.12 26.54
CA GLU A 6 -0.71 1.94 26.37
C GLU A 6 0.22 1.38 25.28
N ALA A 7 0.88 2.27 24.56
CA ALA A 7 1.92 1.93 23.59
C ALA A 7 3.19 2.74 23.86
N PHE A 8 4.35 2.12 23.75
CA PHE A 8 5.64 2.74 23.92
C PHE A 8 6.44 2.67 22.62
N LEU A 9 7.05 3.78 22.25
CA LEU A 9 7.95 3.83 21.09
C LEU A 9 9.23 3.04 21.38
N SER A 10 9.48 1.99 20.60
CA SER A 10 10.74 1.23 20.67
C SER A 10 11.79 1.87 19.75
N VAL A 11 12.49 2.88 20.23
CA VAL A 11 13.47 3.66 19.41
C VAL A 11 14.54 2.76 18.79
N ALA A 12 15.08 1.83 19.59
CA ALA A 12 16.12 0.88 19.16
C ALA A 12 15.57 -0.31 18.35
N GLY A 13 14.23 -0.48 18.33
CA GLY A 13 13.62 -1.70 17.85
C GLY A 13 13.84 -2.86 18.83
N LYS A 14 13.17 -3.96 18.60
CA LYS A 14 13.37 -5.22 19.35
C LYS A 14 12.71 -6.38 18.61
N THR A 15 13.11 -7.59 18.95
CA THR A 15 12.41 -8.80 18.50
C THR A 15 11.60 -9.37 19.67
N VAL A 16 10.34 -9.67 19.41
CA VAL A 16 9.43 -10.25 20.40
C VAL A 16 8.79 -11.52 19.86
N PRO A 17 8.66 -12.59 20.65
CA PRO A 17 7.88 -13.75 20.26
C PRO A 17 6.40 -13.37 20.27
N VAL A 18 5.69 -13.69 19.20
CA VAL A 18 4.25 -13.46 19.07
C VAL A 18 3.58 -14.77 18.68
N SER A 19 2.48 -15.08 19.37
CA SER A 19 1.65 -16.24 19.05
C SER A 19 0.22 -15.76 18.79
N TRP A 20 -0.44 -16.36 17.81
CA TRP A 20 -1.86 -16.07 17.53
C TRP A 20 -2.57 -17.31 17.00
N THR A 21 -3.88 -17.30 17.09
CA THR A 21 -4.72 -18.28 16.43
C THR A 21 -5.10 -17.73 15.06
N HIS A 22 -4.72 -18.45 14.00
CA HIS A 22 -5.07 -18.10 12.63
C HIS A 22 -6.57 -18.37 12.37
N TYR A 23 -7.13 -17.78 11.30
CA TYR A 23 -8.55 -17.93 10.97
C TYR A 23 -8.98 -19.38 10.71
N ASP A 24 -8.04 -20.25 10.31
CA ASP A 24 -8.24 -21.69 10.13
C ASP A 24 -8.18 -22.51 11.44
N GLY A 25 -8.07 -21.84 12.59
CA GLY A 25 -7.96 -22.45 13.91
C GLY A 25 -6.54 -22.93 14.28
N THR A 26 -5.55 -22.82 13.39
CA THR A 26 -4.18 -23.23 13.71
C THR A 26 -3.45 -22.21 14.58
N SER A 27 -2.65 -22.68 15.52
CA SER A 27 -1.72 -21.82 16.28
C SER A 27 -0.51 -21.50 15.43
N LYS A 28 -0.17 -20.22 15.33
CA LYS A 28 1.00 -19.69 14.63
C LYS A 28 1.90 -18.97 15.60
N GLN A 29 3.20 -19.00 15.33
CA GLN A 29 4.21 -18.30 16.12
C GLN A 29 5.23 -17.65 15.17
N ILE A 30 5.71 -16.47 15.57
CA ILE A 30 6.77 -15.76 14.86
C ILE A 30 7.61 -14.95 15.86
N ASN A 31 8.89 -14.83 15.59
CA ASN A 31 9.73 -13.81 16.22
C ASN A 31 9.55 -12.51 15.46
N TYR A 32 8.62 -11.66 15.92
CA TYR A 32 8.28 -10.42 15.27
C TYR A 32 9.35 -9.36 15.54
N SER A 33 9.90 -8.80 14.46
CA SER A 33 10.88 -7.71 14.57
C SER A 33 10.17 -6.37 14.57
N ILE A 34 10.17 -5.69 15.70
CA ILE A 34 9.74 -4.29 15.81
C ILE A 34 10.85 -3.43 15.23
N PRO A 35 10.61 -2.66 14.15
CA PRO A 35 11.63 -1.85 13.52
C PRO A 35 12.13 -0.72 14.45
N ASN A 36 13.40 -0.38 14.35
CA ASN A 36 13.94 0.81 14.99
C ASN A 36 13.52 2.10 14.25
N ALA A 37 13.74 3.26 14.86
CA ALA A 37 13.33 4.54 14.31
C ALA A 37 13.92 4.84 12.90
N ASN A 38 15.12 4.34 12.58
CA ASN A 38 15.70 4.50 11.25
C ASN A 38 15.06 3.57 10.22
N GLN A 39 14.70 2.35 10.61
CA GLN A 39 13.99 1.41 9.75
C GLN A 39 12.56 1.90 9.45
N CYS A 40 11.90 2.59 10.40
CA CYS A 40 10.60 3.22 10.15
C CYS A 40 10.67 4.21 8.98
N LYS A 41 11.75 4.98 8.90
CA LYS A 41 11.99 5.92 7.78
C LYS A 41 12.05 5.22 6.43
N GLY A 42 12.48 3.96 6.38
CA GLY A 42 12.55 3.17 5.14
C GLY A 42 11.20 3.04 4.42
N CYS A 43 10.09 3.11 5.14
CA CYS A 43 8.73 3.07 4.56
C CYS A 43 7.99 4.40 4.70
N HIS A 44 8.20 5.11 5.81
CA HIS A 44 7.41 6.30 6.16
C HIS A 44 8.01 7.62 5.67
N LEU A 45 9.21 7.64 5.09
CA LEU A 45 9.81 8.85 4.57
C LEU A 45 9.23 9.21 3.20
N ARG A 46 8.76 10.44 3.06
CA ARG A 46 8.33 11.03 1.79
C ARG A 46 9.05 12.34 1.56
N GLY A 47 9.99 12.33 0.61
CA GLY A 47 10.98 13.40 0.54
C GLY A 47 11.83 13.44 1.81
N ASP A 48 11.74 14.53 2.56
CA ASP A 48 12.43 14.76 3.84
C ASP A 48 11.50 14.63 5.07
N LYS A 49 10.21 14.31 4.86
CA LYS A 49 9.20 14.28 5.92
C LYS A 49 8.77 12.86 6.26
N LEU A 50 8.64 12.62 7.56
CA LEU A 50 8.01 11.38 8.04
C LEU A 50 6.50 11.48 7.88
N MET A 51 5.91 10.56 7.14
CA MET A 51 4.49 10.53 6.82
C MET A 51 3.88 9.19 7.21
N PRO A 52 2.65 9.18 7.75
CA PRO A 52 1.90 7.94 7.89
C PRO A 52 1.72 7.27 6.52
N ILE A 53 1.84 5.95 6.47
CA ILE A 53 1.34 5.17 5.35
C ILE A 53 -0.15 5.01 5.58
N GLY A 54 -0.95 5.72 4.81
CA GLY A 54 -2.39 5.72 4.96
C GLY A 54 -3.09 5.70 3.61
N PRO A 55 -4.39 5.49 3.63
CA PRO A 55 -5.20 5.53 2.43
C PRO A 55 -5.19 6.94 1.82
N THR A 56 -5.36 7.00 0.52
CA THR A 56 -5.42 8.23 -0.25
C THR A 56 -6.86 8.58 -0.60
N ALA A 57 -7.13 9.84 -0.97
CA ALA A 57 -8.46 10.28 -1.35
C ALA A 57 -9.07 9.40 -2.46
N ARG A 58 -8.28 8.98 -3.44
CA ARG A 58 -8.77 8.14 -4.54
C ARG A 58 -9.23 6.74 -4.11
N GLN A 59 -8.73 6.22 -2.99
CA GLN A 59 -9.16 4.95 -2.42
C GLN A 59 -10.52 5.06 -1.72
N HIS A 60 -10.87 6.26 -1.26
CA HIS A 60 -12.12 6.56 -0.56
C HIS A 60 -13.16 7.27 -1.45
N ASN A 61 -12.80 7.57 -2.70
CA ASN A 61 -13.74 8.18 -3.64
C ASN A 61 -14.67 7.12 -4.24
N GLY A 62 -15.56 6.60 -3.44
CA GLY A 62 -16.54 5.59 -3.81
C GLY A 62 -17.60 5.41 -2.73
N ALA A 63 -18.66 4.71 -3.08
CA ALA A 63 -19.70 4.32 -2.13
C ALA A 63 -19.17 3.24 -1.19
N HIS A 64 -19.52 3.31 0.09
CA HIS A 64 -19.15 2.32 1.08
C HIS A 64 -20.31 2.07 2.07
N GLU A 65 -20.42 0.83 2.56
CA GLU A 65 -21.49 0.43 3.47
C GLU A 65 -21.53 1.27 4.76
N PHE A 66 -20.37 1.57 5.37
CA PHE A 66 -20.28 2.41 6.57
C PHE A 66 -20.72 3.86 6.34
N SER A 67 -20.79 4.32 5.09
CA SER A 67 -21.34 5.61 4.70
C SER A 67 -22.78 5.52 4.17
N LYS A 68 -23.48 4.40 4.49
CA LYS A 68 -24.83 4.11 4.00
C LYS A 68 -24.92 4.18 2.47
N ASN A 69 -23.94 3.61 1.81
CA ASN A 69 -23.74 3.63 0.35
C ASN A 69 -23.59 5.03 -0.28
N LYS A 70 -23.33 6.06 0.52
CA LYS A 70 -22.84 7.34 0.02
C LYS A 70 -21.35 7.27 -0.32
N ASN A 71 -20.90 8.21 -1.13
CA ASN A 71 -19.46 8.41 -1.33
C ASN A 71 -18.79 8.73 0.01
N GLN A 72 -17.73 8.01 0.35
CA GLN A 72 -17.12 8.09 1.66
C GLN A 72 -16.50 9.46 1.94
N LEU A 73 -15.89 10.11 0.94
CA LEU A 73 -15.32 11.45 1.10
C LEU A 73 -16.40 12.49 1.38
N ILE A 74 -17.54 12.41 0.68
CA ILE A 74 -18.69 13.29 0.93
C ILE A 74 -19.23 13.06 2.34
N ALA A 75 -19.39 11.80 2.75
CA ALA A 75 -19.88 11.49 4.09
C ALA A 75 -18.94 12.02 5.19
N TRP A 76 -17.63 11.99 4.96
CA TRP A 76 -16.67 12.57 5.90
C TRP A 76 -16.70 14.10 5.93
N GLN A 77 -16.90 14.74 4.80
CA GLN A 77 -17.09 16.19 4.75
C GLN A 77 -18.36 16.62 5.50
N GLU A 78 -19.48 15.93 5.28
CA GLU A 78 -20.75 16.19 6.00
C GLU A 78 -20.61 16.03 7.53
N ARG A 79 -19.70 15.15 7.98
CA ARG A 79 -19.41 14.94 9.42
C ARG A 79 -18.35 15.89 9.98
N GLY A 80 -17.78 16.76 9.17
CA GLY A 80 -16.70 17.67 9.58
C GLY A 80 -15.37 16.97 9.85
N VAL A 81 -15.19 15.69 9.43
CA VAL A 81 -13.93 14.94 9.54
C VAL A 81 -12.96 15.33 8.42
N LEU A 82 -13.49 15.71 7.26
CA LEU A 82 -12.74 16.15 6.10
C LEU A 82 -13.16 17.58 5.74
N ALA A 83 -12.19 18.49 5.66
CA ALA A 83 -12.39 19.85 5.16
C ALA A 83 -11.92 19.99 3.71
N ASP A 84 -12.39 21.04 3.04
CA ASP A 84 -11.90 21.49 1.73
C ASP A 84 -11.91 20.41 0.64
N LEU A 85 -12.94 19.53 0.65
CA LEU A 85 -13.11 18.53 -0.40
C LEU A 85 -13.40 19.25 -1.74
N PRO A 86 -12.58 19.05 -2.78
CA PRO A 86 -12.91 19.54 -4.13
C PRO A 86 -14.21 18.92 -4.66
N GLU A 87 -14.72 19.45 -5.76
CA GLU A 87 -15.82 18.77 -6.47
C GLU A 87 -15.48 17.30 -6.70
N ILE A 88 -16.34 16.41 -6.26
CA ILE A 88 -16.04 14.97 -6.18
C ILE A 88 -15.65 14.34 -7.53
N ASN A 89 -16.19 14.87 -8.64
CA ASN A 89 -15.86 14.45 -9.99
C ASN A 89 -14.43 14.84 -10.43
N LYS A 90 -13.80 15.77 -9.73
CA LYS A 90 -12.39 16.16 -9.94
C LYS A 90 -11.41 15.32 -9.10
N VAL A 91 -11.92 14.56 -8.15
CA VAL A 91 -11.11 13.65 -7.34
C VAL A 91 -11.00 12.31 -8.07
N ALA A 92 -9.78 11.89 -8.37
CA ALA A 92 -9.59 10.57 -8.97
C ALA A 92 -10.15 9.46 -8.05
N ALA A 93 -10.66 8.39 -8.65
CA ALA A 93 -11.12 7.20 -7.93
C ALA A 93 -10.34 5.97 -8.38
N LEU A 94 -10.18 5.00 -7.47
CA LEU A 94 -9.76 3.65 -7.80
C LEU A 94 -10.99 2.75 -7.90
N VAL A 95 -10.93 1.78 -8.80
CA VAL A 95 -11.94 0.70 -8.80
C VAL A 95 -11.74 -0.18 -7.57
N ASN A 96 -12.81 -0.78 -7.08
CA ASN A 96 -12.67 -1.85 -6.10
C ASN A 96 -11.97 -3.05 -6.77
N TYR A 97 -10.82 -3.46 -6.25
CA TYR A 97 -10.06 -4.56 -6.84
C TYR A 97 -10.77 -5.92 -6.72
N ASP A 98 -11.74 -6.05 -5.80
CA ASP A 98 -12.57 -7.25 -5.63
C ASP A 98 -13.81 -7.24 -6.55
N ASP A 99 -14.13 -6.12 -7.20
CA ASP A 99 -15.26 -6.05 -8.14
C ASP A 99 -14.96 -6.83 -9.42
N ALA A 100 -15.45 -8.05 -9.51
CA ALA A 100 -15.25 -8.92 -10.66
C ALA A 100 -15.79 -8.35 -11.99
N THR A 101 -16.69 -7.34 -11.95
CA THR A 101 -17.23 -6.68 -13.14
C THR A 101 -16.30 -5.65 -13.73
N ALA A 102 -15.36 -5.13 -12.94
CA ALA A 102 -14.35 -4.17 -13.38
C ALA A 102 -13.25 -4.88 -14.18
N ALA A 103 -12.68 -4.18 -15.16
CA ALA A 103 -11.58 -4.69 -15.98
C ALA A 103 -10.38 -5.13 -15.11
N LEU A 104 -9.86 -6.33 -15.38
CA LEU A 104 -8.77 -6.92 -14.58
C LEU A 104 -7.55 -5.99 -14.46
N ASN A 105 -7.18 -5.29 -15.52
CA ASN A 105 -6.07 -4.32 -15.49
C ASN A 105 -6.31 -3.21 -14.47
N LEU A 106 -7.51 -2.65 -14.40
CA LEU A 106 -7.84 -1.60 -13.43
C LEU A 106 -7.83 -2.13 -12.00
N ARG A 107 -8.33 -3.34 -11.79
CA ARG A 107 -8.31 -4.04 -10.49
C ARG A 107 -6.88 -4.30 -10.02
N ALA A 108 -6.03 -4.84 -10.91
CA ALA A 108 -4.62 -5.08 -10.62
C ALA A 108 -3.88 -3.77 -10.28
N ARG A 109 -4.16 -2.69 -11.02
CA ARG A 109 -3.58 -1.36 -10.77
C ARG A 109 -4.02 -0.78 -9.43
N ALA A 110 -5.29 -0.93 -9.05
CA ALA A 110 -5.80 -0.51 -7.76
C ALA A 110 -5.12 -1.30 -6.62
N TRP A 111 -5.01 -2.61 -6.75
CA TRP A 111 -4.34 -3.46 -5.78
C TRP A 111 -2.85 -3.10 -5.60
N LEU A 112 -2.13 -2.89 -6.71
CA LEU A 112 -0.72 -2.49 -6.68
C LEU A 112 -0.51 -1.10 -6.06
N GLU A 113 -1.42 -0.16 -6.31
CA GLU A 113 -1.34 1.14 -5.67
C GLU A 113 -1.53 1.04 -4.16
N ILE A 114 -2.53 0.30 -3.70
CA ILE A 114 -2.85 0.17 -2.28
C ILE A 114 -1.70 -0.50 -1.52
N ASN A 115 -1.12 -1.55 -2.07
CA ASN A 115 -0.17 -2.40 -1.33
C ASN A 115 1.30 -2.02 -1.55
N CYS A 116 1.65 -1.39 -2.66
CA CYS A 116 3.04 -1.25 -3.08
C CYS A 116 3.47 0.20 -3.40
N ALA A 117 2.56 1.05 -3.88
CA ALA A 117 2.93 2.37 -4.37
C ALA A 117 3.36 3.35 -3.27
N HIS A 118 3.10 3.07 -1.99
CA HIS A 118 3.65 3.87 -0.90
C HIS A 118 5.19 3.87 -0.89
N CYS A 119 5.82 2.77 -1.34
CA CYS A 119 7.26 2.67 -1.55
C CYS A 119 7.65 2.84 -3.03
N HIS A 120 6.91 2.22 -3.95
CA HIS A 120 7.21 2.13 -5.38
C HIS A 120 6.62 3.30 -6.17
N ARG A 121 7.24 4.47 -6.06
CA ARG A 121 6.93 5.70 -6.79
C ARG A 121 8.17 6.60 -6.86
N ALA A 122 8.11 7.65 -7.67
CA ALA A 122 9.26 8.52 -7.94
C ALA A 122 9.84 9.22 -6.70
N ASP A 123 9.02 9.54 -5.70
CA ASP A 123 9.38 10.18 -4.44
C ASP A 123 9.36 9.21 -3.24
N GLY A 124 9.22 7.90 -3.50
CA GLY A 124 9.17 6.87 -2.48
C GLY A 124 10.53 6.24 -2.17
N PRO A 125 10.63 5.49 -1.07
CA PRO A 125 11.88 4.87 -0.64
C PRO A 125 12.41 3.82 -1.62
N ALA A 126 11.55 3.18 -2.42
CA ALA A 126 11.94 2.22 -3.46
C ALA A 126 12.13 2.84 -4.85
N LYS A 127 12.29 4.17 -4.95
CA LYS A 127 12.47 4.89 -6.23
C LYS A 127 13.61 4.35 -7.09
N ASN A 128 14.68 3.85 -6.48
CA ASN A 128 15.85 3.32 -7.17
C ASN A 128 15.53 2.05 -7.97
N SER A 129 14.44 1.35 -7.66
CA SER A 129 13.97 0.22 -8.47
C SER A 129 13.49 0.64 -9.85
N GLY A 130 13.16 1.93 -10.03
CA GLY A 130 12.50 2.45 -11.23
C GLY A 130 11.16 1.78 -11.52
N LEU A 131 10.57 1.10 -10.52
CA LEU A 131 9.24 0.51 -10.56
C LEU A 131 8.28 1.47 -9.85
N TYR A 132 7.30 1.99 -10.58
CA TYR A 132 6.33 2.95 -10.09
C TYR A 132 4.91 2.42 -10.28
N LEU A 133 4.19 2.26 -9.18
CA LEU A 133 2.95 1.48 -9.14
C LEU A 133 1.70 2.31 -8.82
N LEU A 134 1.80 3.64 -8.87
CA LEU A 134 0.62 4.49 -8.82
C LEU A 134 -0.32 4.15 -10.00
N ALA A 135 -1.61 4.08 -9.76
CA ALA A 135 -2.60 3.79 -10.81
C ALA A 135 -2.61 4.86 -11.93
N SER A 136 -2.08 6.04 -11.68
CA SER A 136 -1.87 7.10 -12.66
C SER A 136 -0.63 6.91 -13.53
N GLU A 137 0.29 5.97 -13.22
CA GLU A 137 1.46 5.71 -14.06
C GLU A 137 1.03 5.02 -15.36
N THR A 138 1.46 5.54 -16.50
CA THR A 138 1.12 5.01 -17.82
C THR A 138 2.31 4.41 -18.57
N ASN A 139 3.53 4.66 -18.10
CA ASN A 139 4.73 4.11 -18.71
C ASN A 139 4.88 2.62 -18.34
N LEU A 140 4.71 1.74 -19.30
CA LEU A 140 4.77 0.30 -19.12
C LEU A 140 6.10 -0.19 -18.51
N SER A 141 7.22 0.42 -18.92
CA SER A 141 8.54 0.06 -18.36
C SER A 141 8.63 0.42 -16.88
N LYS A 142 8.05 1.55 -16.44
CA LYS A 142 7.95 1.91 -15.02
C LYS A 142 7.00 0.98 -14.25
N LEU A 143 6.03 0.39 -14.94
CA LEU A 143 5.15 -0.63 -14.37
C LEU A 143 5.80 -2.03 -14.31
N GLY A 144 7.03 -2.17 -14.79
CA GLY A 144 7.75 -3.43 -14.79
C GLY A 144 7.57 -4.29 -16.05
N VAL A 145 6.73 -3.88 -17.00
CA VAL A 145 6.50 -4.63 -18.23
C VAL A 145 7.73 -4.54 -19.11
N GLY A 146 8.31 -5.68 -19.47
CA GLY A 146 9.54 -5.76 -20.27
C GLY A 146 10.77 -5.14 -19.59
N LYS A 147 10.72 -4.89 -18.27
CA LYS A 147 11.82 -4.31 -17.50
C LYS A 147 12.66 -5.41 -16.88
N ALA A 148 13.96 -5.37 -17.15
CA ALA A 148 14.90 -6.24 -16.47
C ALA A 148 14.93 -5.94 -14.96
N PRO A 149 15.10 -6.97 -14.10
CA PRO A 149 15.28 -6.77 -12.67
C PRO A 149 16.48 -5.86 -12.39
N VAL A 150 16.33 -4.94 -11.44
CA VAL A 150 17.42 -4.01 -11.03
C VAL A 150 18.51 -4.75 -10.28
N ALA A 151 18.14 -5.78 -9.51
CA ALA A 151 19.08 -6.65 -8.82
C ALA A 151 19.21 -7.97 -9.59
N ALA A 152 20.43 -8.28 -10.04
CA ALA A 152 20.75 -9.59 -10.60
C ALA A 152 20.88 -10.63 -9.49
N GLY A 153 20.66 -11.90 -9.81
CA GLY A 153 20.88 -13.02 -8.92
C GLY A 153 19.61 -13.69 -8.39
N LYS A 154 19.72 -14.33 -7.22
CA LYS A 154 18.64 -15.18 -6.65
C LYS A 154 17.30 -14.46 -6.45
N GLY A 155 17.33 -13.15 -6.19
CA GLY A 155 16.12 -12.35 -6.01
C GLY A 155 15.29 -12.14 -7.29
N SER A 156 15.89 -12.33 -8.47
CA SER A 156 15.17 -12.29 -9.76
C SER A 156 14.63 -13.65 -10.20
N GLY A 157 14.93 -14.71 -9.47
CA GLY A 157 14.62 -16.10 -9.88
C GLY A 157 15.27 -16.50 -11.22
N GLY A 158 16.31 -15.77 -11.65
CA GLY A 158 16.96 -15.98 -12.96
C GLY A 158 16.13 -15.48 -14.16
N ARG A 159 15.06 -14.73 -13.92
CA ARG A 159 14.15 -14.25 -14.97
C ARG A 159 14.72 -13.03 -15.67
N GLN A 160 14.46 -12.93 -16.98
CA GLN A 160 14.90 -11.81 -17.81
C GLN A 160 14.17 -10.50 -17.47
N TYR A 161 12.92 -10.58 -17.04
CA TYR A 161 12.07 -9.43 -16.74
C TYR A 161 11.47 -9.52 -15.34
N GLY A 162 11.18 -8.36 -14.75
CA GLY A 162 10.51 -8.27 -13.46
C GLY A 162 9.08 -8.80 -13.47
N ILE A 163 8.40 -8.67 -14.61
CA ILE A 163 7.07 -9.28 -14.86
C ILE A 163 7.17 -10.13 -16.11
N VAL A 164 6.87 -11.40 -15.97
CA VAL A 164 6.81 -12.37 -17.07
C VAL A 164 5.37 -12.87 -17.18
N PRO A 165 4.63 -12.48 -18.21
CA PRO A 165 3.24 -12.92 -18.38
C PRO A 165 3.11 -14.44 -18.38
N GLY A 166 2.12 -14.95 -17.62
CA GLY A 166 1.87 -16.39 -17.50
C GLY A 166 2.84 -17.14 -16.57
N GLN A 167 3.76 -16.44 -15.91
CA GLN A 167 4.70 -17.03 -14.94
C GLN A 167 4.69 -16.20 -13.65
N PRO A 168 3.72 -16.44 -12.77
CA PRO A 168 3.59 -15.72 -11.50
C PRO A 168 4.73 -16.04 -10.52
#